data_0ec1d12754bccaf3c097d7b82d6aa1e3
#
_entry.id   0ec1d12754bccaf3c097d7b82d6aa1e3
#
_cell.length_a   1.000
_cell.length_b   1.000
_cell.length_c   1.000
_cell.angle_alpha   90.00
_cell.angle_beta   90.00
_cell.angle_gamma   90.00
#
_symmetry.space_group_name_H-M   'P 1'
#
loop_
_entity.id
_entity.type
_entity.pdbx_description
1 polymer ?
#
loop_
_entity_poly.entity_id
_entity_poly.type
_entity_poly.pdbx_seq_one_letter_code
_entity_poly.pdbx_strand_id
1 'polypeptide(L)'
;MRSLNRIVMQKASRDWITSLGPERLDVAEISGRWGEGMGFRSHQSFHYPRHDPCTGPFRDEAGKVQKFDLIMANQVWEHIDRPHTATRNVYRMLRPGGWFWVAVPFFIPYHAVPVDCSRWTARGLTNLLIEAGFDEARIQAYQWGNRHVARRNLETPWPPEYREGDDLTNDPDFPVVAWAMAQRG
;
A
#
# COMPACT_ATOMS: atom_id res chain seq x y z
N MET A 1 5.33 -17.41 6.53
CA MET A 1 4.05 -17.87 5.95
C MET A 1 3.58 -16.89 4.90
N ARG A 2 2.96 -17.34 3.81
CA ARG A 2 2.47 -16.46 2.73
C ARG A 2 0.97 -16.25 2.92
N SER A 3 0.53 -15.00 3.07
CA SER A 3 -0.91 -14.69 3.17
C SER A 3 -1.59 -14.89 1.82
N LEU A 4 -2.68 -15.68 1.81
CA LEU A 4 -3.50 -15.91 0.61
C LEU A 4 -4.05 -14.59 0.06
N ASN A 5 -4.49 -13.68 0.94
CA ASN A 5 -5.04 -12.37 0.55
C ASN A 5 -4.05 -11.47 -0.20
N ARG A 6 -2.75 -11.70 -0.07
CA ARG A 6 -1.70 -10.78 -0.53
C ARG A 6 -0.79 -11.37 -1.61
N ILE A 7 -0.86 -12.68 -1.87
CA ILE A 7 0.14 -13.38 -2.69
C ILE A 7 0.22 -12.81 -4.13
N VAL A 8 -0.93 -12.57 -4.76
CA VAL A 8 -0.99 -12.04 -6.13
C VAL A 8 -0.56 -10.57 -6.17
N MET A 9 -1.11 -9.74 -5.27
CA MET A 9 -0.74 -8.34 -5.13
C MET A 9 0.77 -8.19 -4.86
N GLN A 10 1.32 -8.97 -3.92
CA GLN A 10 2.74 -8.90 -3.59
C GLN A 10 3.64 -9.31 -4.75
N LYS A 11 3.25 -10.33 -5.52
CA LYS A 11 4.01 -10.73 -6.71
C LYS A 11 3.99 -9.61 -7.76
N ALA A 12 2.82 -9.12 -8.14
CA ALA A 12 2.67 -8.06 -9.12
C ALA A 12 3.42 -6.77 -8.70
N SER A 13 3.35 -6.42 -7.41
CA SER A 13 4.03 -5.23 -6.89
C SER A 13 5.56 -5.39 -6.85
N ARG A 14 6.09 -6.58 -6.55
CA ARG A 14 7.53 -6.83 -6.62
C ARG A 14 8.04 -6.74 -8.06
N ASP A 15 7.33 -7.33 -9.01
CA ASP A 15 7.68 -7.28 -10.43
C ASP A 15 7.70 -5.81 -10.92
N TRP A 16 6.72 -4.99 -10.50
CA TRP A 16 6.67 -3.57 -10.81
C TRP A 16 7.82 -2.79 -10.14
N ILE A 17 8.07 -2.98 -8.84
CA ILE A 17 9.19 -2.30 -8.14
C ILE A 17 10.52 -2.65 -8.80
N THR A 18 10.73 -3.92 -9.18
CA THR A 18 11.94 -4.36 -9.88
C THR A 18 12.13 -3.61 -11.20
N SER A 19 11.04 -3.33 -11.92
CA SER A 19 11.10 -2.57 -13.18
C SER A 19 11.53 -1.10 -13.03
N LEU A 20 11.42 -0.54 -11.82
CA LEU A 20 11.85 0.83 -11.52
C LEU A 20 13.37 0.97 -11.31
N GLY A 21 14.13 -0.13 -11.21
CA GLY A 21 15.54 -0.10 -10.87
C GLY A 21 15.77 0.28 -9.40
N PRO A 22 15.44 -0.62 -8.46
CA PRO A 22 15.43 -0.33 -7.02
C PRO A 22 16.75 0.22 -6.48
N GLU A 23 17.88 -0.18 -7.04
CA GLU A 23 19.22 0.27 -6.64
C GLU A 23 19.44 1.79 -6.79
N ARG A 24 18.52 2.49 -7.45
CA ARG A 24 18.56 3.96 -7.65
C ARG A 24 17.59 4.72 -6.76
N LEU A 25 16.73 4.03 -6.01
CA LEU A 25 15.61 4.63 -5.29
C LEU A 25 15.93 4.85 -3.82
N ASP A 26 15.65 6.06 -3.32
CA ASP A 26 15.50 6.33 -1.90
C ASP A 26 14.05 6.07 -1.48
N VAL A 27 13.86 5.13 -0.59
CA VAL A 27 12.53 4.59 -0.25
C VAL A 27 12.15 4.85 1.19
N ALA A 28 10.91 5.31 1.39
CA ALA A 28 10.24 5.30 2.69
C ALA A 28 9.19 4.19 2.73
N GLU A 29 9.14 3.44 3.82
CA GLU A 29 8.05 2.52 4.08
C GLU A 29 7.29 2.93 5.35
N ILE A 30 5.98 3.13 5.22
CA ILE A 30 5.12 3.54 6.33
C ILE A 30 4.60 2.30 7.05
N SER A 31 4.95 2.17 8.33
CA SER A 31 4.50 1.11 9.25
C SER A 31 4.75 -0.33 8.75
N GLY A 32 5.84 -0.56 8.00
CA GLY A 32 6.15 -1.87 7.44
C GLY A 32 7.64 -2.11 7.26
N ARG A 33 7.96 -3.33 6.82
CA ARG A 33 9.29 -3.82 6.46
C ARG A 33 9.23 -4.72 5.21
N TRP A 34 8.17 -4.61 4.43
CA TRP A 34 7.98 -5.46 3.26
C TRP A 34 9.03 -5.22 2.16
N GLY A 35 9.56 -3.98 2.11
CA GLY A 35 10.62 -3.59 1.18
C GLY A 35 12.02 -4.05 1.56
N GLU A 36 12.24 -4.58 2.77
CA GLU A 36 13.55 -5.08 3.17
C GLU A 36 14.05 -6.15 2.20
N GLY A 37 15.32 -6.03 1.80
CA GLY A 37 15.96 -6.98 0.88
C GLY A 37 15.59 -6.79 -0.61
N MET A 38 14.86 -5.75 -0.98
CA MET A 38 14.55 -5.45 -2.40
C MET A 38 15.68 -4.71 -3.15
N GLY A 39 16.81 -4.44 -2.51
CA GLY A 39 17.99 -3.85 -3.16
C GLY A 39 17.89 -2.34 -3.40
N PHE A 40 17.09 -1.61 -2.61
CA PHE A 40 16.99 -0.15 -2.70
C PHE A 40 18.34 0.53 -2.36
N ARG A 41 18.57 1.72 -2.96
CA ARG A 41 19.71 2.57 -2.59
C ARG A 41 19.67 2.95 -1.12
N SER A 42 18.49 3.35 -0.64
CA SER A 42 18.21 3.51 0.78
C SER A 42 16.76 3.09 1.09
N HIS A 43 16.55 2.49 2.26
CA HIS A 43 15.23 2.08 2.74
C HIS A 43 15.07 2.49 4.20
N GLN A 44 14.07 3.34 4.46
CA GLN A 44 13.76 3.83 5.80
C GLN A 44 12.33 3.46 6.18
N SER A 45 12.15 2.83 7.34
CA SER A 45 10.83 2.51 7.88
C SER A 45 10.39 3.56 8.91
N PHE A 46 9.17 4.05 8.75
CA PHE A 46 8.56 5.07 9.60
C PHE A 46 7.35 4.48 10.33
N HIS A 47 7.41 4.38 11.64
CA HIS A 47 6.40 3.70 12.45
C HIS A 47 5.58 4.65 13.31
N TYR A 48 4.27 4.38 13.40
CA TYR A 48 3.37 5.00 14.38
C TYR A 48 3.78 4.57 15.81
N PRO A 49 3.60 5.41 16.84
CA PRO A 49 3.02 6.77 16.80
C PRO A 49 4.03 7.87 16.46
N ARG A 50 5.33 7.59 16.43
CA ARG A 50 6.36 8.61 16.19
C ARG A 50 6.20 9.31 14.83
N HIS A 51 5.78 8.56 13.81
CA HIS A 51 5.60 9.04 12.45
C HIS A 51 4.17 8.77 12.00
N ASP A 52 3.30 9.75 12.24
CA ASP A 52 1.90 9.72 11.83
C ASP A 52 1.70 10.59 10.58
N PRO A 53 1.40 10.01 9.41
CA PRO A 53 1.18 10.77 8.19
C PRO A 53 -0.06 11.68 8.26
N CYS A 54 -0.97 11.49 9.24
CA CYS A 54 -2.11 12.38 9.45
C CYS A 54 -1.72 13.74 10.04
N THR A 55 -0.56 13.83 10.71
CA THR A 55 -0.13 15.06 11.41
C THR A 55 0.75 15.96 10.56
N GLY A 56 1.37 15.40 9.50
CA GLY A 56 2.21 16.16 8.58
C GLY A 56 3.18 15.27 7.80
N PRO A 57 3.92 15.86 6.85
CA PRO A 57 5.00 15.17 6.19
C PRO A 57 6.16 14.92 7.15
N PHE A 58 6.86 13.79 6.96
CA PHE A 58 8.02 13.45 7.80
C PHE A 58 9.17 14.43 7.57
N ARG A 59 9.85 14.78 8.65
CA ARG A 59 10.93 15.77 8.65
C ARG A 59 12.21 15.14 9.18
N ASP A 60 13.35 15.66 8.70
CA ASP A 60 14.66 15.35 9.25
C ASP A 60 14.92 16.14 10.57
N GLU A 61 16.09 15.94 11.15
CA GLU A 61 16.50 16.61 12.40
C GLU A 61 16.59 18.14 12.26
N ALA A 62 16.80 18.64 11.04
CA ALA A 62 16.79 20.08 10.74
C ALA A 62 15.37 20.64 10.50
N GLY A 63 14.33 19.82 10.62
CA GLY A 63 12.94 20.20 10.39
C GLY A 63 12.54 20.28 8.92
N LYS A 64 13.42 19.88 7.98
CA LYS A 64 13.14 19.87 6.54
C LYS A 64 12.34 18.64 6.15
N VAL A 65 11.36 18.81 5.25
CA VAL A 65 10.58 17.68 4.73
C VAL A 65 11.49 16.71 3.97
N GLN A 66 11.49 15.46 4.41
CA GLN A 66 12.22 14.39 3.74
C GLN A 66 11.61 14.08 2.37
N LYS A 67 12.46 13.69 1.41
CA LYS A 67 12.07 13.45 0.02
C LYS A 67 12.50 12.06 -0.44
N PHE A 68 11.58 11.35 -1.09
CA PHE A 68 11.77 9.97 -1.52
C PHE A 68 11.41 9.79 -2.99
N ASP A 69 12.02 8.79 -3.62
CA ASP A 69 11.71 8.36 -4.97
C ASP A 69 10.53 7.38 -4.98
N LEU A 70 10.37 6.60 -3.89
CA LEU A 70 9.23 5.72 -3.68
C LEU A 70 8.80 5.78 -2.21
N ILE A 71 7.50 5.90 -1.99
CA ILE A 71 6.89 5.71 -0.66
C ILE A 71 5.98 4.50 -0.74
N MET A 72 6.10 3.60 0.23
CA MET A 72 5.32 2.36 0.29
C MET A 72 4.46 2.31 1.54
N ALA A 73 3.22 1.83 1.38
CA ALA A 73 2.29 1.56 2.48
C ALA A 73 1.55 0.24 2.21
N ASN A 74 1.94 -0.81 2.93
CA ASN A 74 1.40 -2.14 2.74
C ASN A 74 0.45 -2.51 3.88
N GLN A 75 -0.86 -2.47 3.63
CA GLN A 75 -1.90 -2.75 4.62
C GLN A 75 -1.77 -1.79 5.82
N VAL A 76 -1.82 -0.50 5.53
CA VAL A 76 -1.71 0.58 6.52
C VAL A 76 -2.86 1.56 6.39
N TRP A 77 -3.30 1.87 5.16
CA TRP A 77 -4.29 2.92 4.93
C TRP A 77 -5.66 2.58 5.51
N GLU A 78 -5.99 1.31 5.69
CA GLU A 78 -7.18 0.86 6.42
C GLU A 78 -7.21 1.28 7.89
N HIS A 79 -6.04 1.58 8.48
CA HIS A 79 -5.85 2.00 9.86
C HIS A 79 -5.69 3.52 10.04
N ILE A 80 -5.80 4.28 8.95
CA ILE A 80 -5.56 5.73 8.95
C ILE A 80 -6.87 6.49 9.16
N ASP A 81 -6.93 7.29 10.24
CA ASP A 81 -8.11 8.09 10.58
C ASP A 81 -8.43 9.19 9.56
N ARG A 82 -7.40 9.78 8.93
CA ARG A 82 -7.53 10.89 7.98
C ARG A 82 -6.79 10.57 6.67
N PRO A 83 -7.28 9.60 5.88
CA PRO A 83 -6.55 9.07 4.72
C PRO A 83 -6.26 10.14 3.65
N HIS A 84 -7.18 11.09 3.43
CA HIS A 84 -6.95 12.20 2.49
C HIS A 84 -5.80 13.10 2.92
N THR A 85 -5.74 13.46 4.22
CA THR A 85 -4.65 14.26 4.78
C THR A 85 -3.31 13.51 4.71
N ALA A 86 -3.32 12.24 5.09
CA ALA A 86 -2.13 11.38 5.03
C ALA A 86 -1.60 11.26 3.61
N THR A 87 -2.49 11.03 2.63
CA THR A 87 -2.10 10.90 1.21
C THR A 87 -1.53 12.21 0.63
N ARG A 88 -2.10 13.38 1.01
CA ARG A 88 -1.51 14.69 0.65
C ARG A 88 -0.12 14.88 1.26
N ASN A 89 0.11 14.41 2.47
CA ASN A 89 1.42 14.49 3.11
C ASN A 89 2.42 13.55 2.43
N VAL A 90 1.99 12.35 2.01
CA VAL A 90 2.78 11.46 1.16
C VAL A 90 3.15 12.15 -0.15
N TYR A 91 2.19 12.75 -0.85
CA TYR A 91 2.46 13.50 -2.08
C TYR A 91 3.55 14.57 -1.88
N ARG A 92 3.50 15.29 -0.74
CA ARG A 92 4.51 16.30 -0.39
C ARG A 92 5.90 15.71 -0.14
N MET A 93 5.99 14.47 0.32
CA MET A 93 7.26 13.77 0.58
C MET A 93 7.86 13.11 -0.66
N LEU A 94 7.13 12.97 -1.75
CA LEU A 94 7.68 12.47 -3.00
C LEU A 94 8.53 13.53 -3.70
N ARG A 95 9.59 13.12 -4.40
CA ARG A 95 10.27 13.93 -5.41
C ARG A 95 9.40 14.05 -6.66
N PRO A 96 9.57 15.08 -7.54
CA PRO A 96 8.98 15.03 -8.87
C PRO A 96 9.36 13.72 -9.58
N GLY A 97 8.40 13.06 -10.21
CA GLY A 97 8.58 11.73 -10.81
C GLY A 97 8.58 10.56 -9.83
N GLY A 98 8.56 10.82 -8.51
CA GLY A 98 8.50 9.79 -7.48
C GLY A 98 7.15 9.10 -7.39
N TRP A 99 7.10 7.90 -6.78
CA TRP A 99 5.95 7.03 -6.75
C TRP A 99 5.40 6.81 -5.33
N PHE A 100 4.10 6.77 -5.21
CA PHE A 100 3.41 6.22 -4.04
C PHE A 100 2.82 4.85 -4.40
N TRP A 101 3.25 3.81 -3.71
CA TRP A 101 2.64 2.50 -3.74
C TRP A 101 1.84 2.26 -2.46
N VAL A 102 0.57 1.95 -2.60
CA VAL A 102 -0.35 1.68 -1.49
C VAL A 102 -1.15 0.42 -1.76
N ALA A 103 -1.22 -0.48 -0.77
CA ALA A 103 -2.04 -1.68 -0.83
C ALA A 103 -2.91 -1.77 0.42
N VAL A 104 -4.18 -2.10 0.23
CA VAL A 104 -5.23 -2.10 1.26
C VAL A 104 -6.15 -3.31 1.11
N PRO A 105 -6.77 -3.79 2.19
CA PRO A 105 -7.78 -4.82 2.09
C PRO A 105 -9.11 -4.23 1.57
N PHE A 106 -9.91 -5.08 0.94
CA PHE A 106 -11.30 -4.80 0.65
C PHE A 106 -12.24 -5.74 1.40
N PHE A 107 -12.16 -7.05 1.15
CA PHE A 107 -12.99 -8.04 1.84
C PHE A 107 -12.17 -8.85 2.83
N ILE A 108 -12.19 -8.41 4.08
CA ILE A 108 -11.60 -9.11 5.23
C ILE A 108 -12.47 -8.87 6.46
N PRO A 109 -12.39 -9.73 7.50
CA PRO A 109 -13.01 -9.44 8.79
C PRO A 109 -12.55 -8.12 9.39
N TYR A 110 -13.38 -7.54 10.25
CA TYR A 110 -13.00 -6.40 11.07
C TYR A 110 -11.75 -6.74 11.90
N HIS A 111 -10.72 -5.87 11.83
CA HIS A 111 -9.49 -6.10 12.58
C HIS A 111 -8.87 -4.77 13.06
N ALA A 112 -9.28 -4.32 14.23
CA ALA A 112 -8.80 -3.08 14.84
C ALA A 112 -7.43 -3.28 15.53
N VAL A 113 -6.35 -3.26 14.75
CA VAL A 113 -4.98 -3.33 15.29
C VAL A 113 -4.11 -2.26 14.61
N PRO A 114 -4.10 -1.01 15.12
CA PRO A 114 -4.77 -0.49 16.33
C PRO A 114 -6.24 -0.11 16.14
N VAL A 115 -6.65 0.33 14.95
CA VAL A 115 -8.01 0.75 14.54
C VAL A 115 -8.32 0.18 13.18
N ASP A 116 -9.59 0.12 12.80
CA ASP A 116 -10.03 -0.33 11.48
C ASP A 116 -11.00 0.70 10.91
N CYS A 117 -10.54 1.53 9.97
CA CYS A 117 -11.24 2.75 9.55
C CYS A 117 -11.91 2.60 8.18
N SER A 118 -11.28 1.92 7.23
CA SER A 118 -11.68 2.04 5.82
C SER A 118 -11.40 0.79 5.00
N ARG A 119 -12.14 0.67 3.90
CA ARG A 119 -11.94 -0.32 2.84
C ARG A 119 -12.01 0.40 1.49
N TRP A 120 -11.19 -0.01 0.54
CA TRP A 120 -11.20 0.58 -0.79
C TRP A 120 -11.24 -0.47 -1.89
N THR A 121 -11.98 -0.16 -2.94
CA THR A 121 -11.82 -0.74 -4.27
C THR A 121 -10.67 -0.03 -4.99
N ALA A 122 -10.23 -0.57 -6.13
CA ALA A 122 -9.26 0.12 -7.00
C ALA A 122 -9.76 1.53 -7.39
N ARG A 123 -11.06 1.69 -7.70
CA ARG A 123 -11.67 3.00 -8.00
C ARG A 123 -11.64 3.94 -6.80
N GLY A 124 -11.91 3.43 -5.60
CA GLY A 124 -11.85 4.24 -4.36
C GLY A 124 -10.44 4.75 -4.08
N LEU A 125 -9.40 3.91 -4.30
CA LEU A 125 -8.00 4.34 -4.21
C LEU A 125 -7.65 5.40 -5.26
N THR A 126 -8.10 5.23 -6.51
CA THR A 126 -7.90 6.23 -7.56
C THR A 126 -8.46 7.58 -7.15
N ASN A 127 -9.70 7.63 -6.64
CA ASN A 127 -10.32 8.87 -6.18
C ASN A 127 -9.53 9.53 -5.04
N LEU A 128 -9.13 8.75 -4.04
CA LEU A 128 -8.29 9.22 -2.92
C LEU A 128 -6.98 9.86 -3.41
N LEU A 129 -6.33 9.23 -4.39
CA LEU A 129 -5.07 9.70 -4.96
C LEU A 129 -5.26 11.00 -5.77
N ILE A 130 -6.32 11.08 -6.60
CA ILE A 130 -6.66 12.30 -7.35
C ILE A 130 -6.91 13.47 -6.38
N GLU A 131 -7.71 13.28 -5.33
CA GLU A 131 -7.98 14.32 -4.33
C GLU A 131 -6.73 14.75 -3.56
N ALA A 132 -5.72 13.89 -3.46
CA ALA A 132 -4.44 14.22 -2.85
C ALA A 132 -3.49 15.00 -3.76
N GLY A 133 -3.80 15.10 -5.07
CA GLY A 133 -3.06 15.88 -6.05
C GLY A 133 -2.32 15.08 -7.12
N PHE A 134 -2.51 13.75 -7.18
CA PHE A 134 -1.98 12.95 -8.28
C PHE A 134 -2.83 13.12 -9.55
N ASP A 135 -2.18 13.15 -10.70
CA ASP A 135 -2.84 13.15 -12.01
C ASP A 135 -3.43 11.75 -12.28
N GLU A 136 -4.71 11.67 -12.65
CA GLU A 136 -5.39 10.41 -12.98
C GLU A 136 -4.64 9.60 -14.04
N ALA A 137 -4.08 10.27 -15.05
CA ALA A 137 -3.30 9.63 -16.11
C ALA A 137 -2.00 8.96 -15.63
N ARG A 138 -1.57 9.24 -14.38
CA ARG A 138 -0.37 8.69 -13.74
C ARG A 138 -0.69 7.74 -12.59
N ILE A 139 -1.94 7.28 -12.49
CA ILE A 139 -2.39 6.34 -11.49
C ILE A 139 -2.68 4.99 -12.15
N GLN A 140 -2.08 3.94 -11.60
CA GLN A 140 -2.38 2.56 -11.95
C GLN A 140 -2.97 1.89 -10.72
N ALA A 141 -4.25 1.53 -10.77
CA ALA A 141 -4.94 0.89 -9.65
C ALA A 141 -5.50 -0.47 -10.06
N TYR A 142 -5.36 -1.43 -9.18
CA TYR A 142 -5.74 -2.82 -9.38
C TYR A 142 -6.50 -3.35 -8.17
N GLN A 143 -7.27 -4.40 -8.41
CA GLN A 143 -7.88 -5.20 -7.35
C GLN A 143 -7.82 -6.67 -7.74
N TRP A 144 -7.77 -7.51 -6.74
CA TRP A 144 -7.74 -8.95 -6.92
C TRP A 144 -8.51 -9.66 -5.82
N GLY A 145 -9.14 -10.75 -6.20
CA GLY A 145 -9.80 -11.70 -5.33
C GLY A 145 -10.67 -12.66 -6.11
N ASN A 146 -11.33 -13.54 -5.43
CA ASN A 146 -12.36 -14.45 -5.95
C ASN A 146 -13.20 -15.02 -4.81
N ARG A 147 -14.25 -15.77 -5.14
CA ARG A 147 -15.17 -16.39 -4.15
C ARG A 147 -14.46 -17.37 -3.23
N HIS A 148 -13.46 -18.11 -3.72
CA HIS A 148 -12.67 -19.03 -2.89
C HIS A 148 -11.93 -18.27 -1.79
N VAL A 149 -11.17 -17.23 -2.17
CA VAL A 149 -10.39 -16.41 -1.22
C VAL A 149 -11.32 -15.65 -0.26
N ALA A 150 -12.44 -15.11 -0.76
CA ALA A 150 -13.44 -14.45 0.09
C ALA A 150 -14.00 -15.41 1.15
N ARG A 151 -14.34 -16.66 0.77
CA ARG A 151 -14.79 -17.70 1.71
C ARG A 151 -13.72 -18.02 2.75
N ARG A 152 -12.45 -18.13 2.33
CA ARG A 152 -11.32 -18.40 3.23
C ARG A 152 -11.13 -17.31 4.29
N ASN A 153 -11.57 -16.06 4.01
CA ASN A 153 -11.56 -14.99 5.01
C ASN A 153 -12.63 -15.14 6.11
N LEU A 154 -13.61 -16.01 5.93
CA LEU A 154 -14.61 -16.31 6.95
C LEU A 154 -14.22 -17.51 7.85
N GLU A 155 -13.09 -18.14 7.55
CA GLU A 155 -12.57 -19.30 8.30
C GLU A 155 -11.58 -18.87 9.40
N THR A 156 -11.32 -19.76 10.33
CA THR A 156 -10.29 -19.62 11.37
C THR A 156 -9.21 -20.68 11.19
N PRO A 157 -7.92 -20.37 11.47
CA PRO A 157 -7.38 -19.06 11.90
C PRO A 157 -7.36 -18.02 10.77
N TRP A 158 -7.44 -16.73 11.14
CA TRP A 158 -7.31 -15.60 10.22
C TRP A 158 -6.01 -14.83 10.52
N PRO A 159 -5.28 -14.28 9.51
CA PRO A 159 -5.57 -14.30 8.09
C PRO A 159 -5.29 -15.67 7.44
N PRO A 160 -6.00 -16.01 6.33
CA PRO A 160 -5.79 -17.28 5.66
C PRO A 160 -4.39 -17.37 5.04
N GLU A 161 -3.75 -18.52 5.27
CA GLU A 161 -2.47 -18.82 4.64
C GLU A 161 -2.70 -19.45 3.25
N TYR A 162 -1.80 -19.11 2.32
CA TYR A 162 -1.77 -19.76 1.01
C TYR A 162 -1.41 -21.24 1.16
N ARG A 163 -2.17 -22.08 0.50
CA ARG A 163 -1.95 -23.53 0.36
C ARG A 163 -1.80 -23.88 -1.12
N GLU A 164 -1.00 -24.89 -1.39
CA GLU A 164 -0.91 -25.43 -2.74
C GLU A 164 -2.30 -25.92 -3.19
N GLY A 165 -2.72 -25.50 -4.41
CA GLY A 165 -4.07 -25.76 -4.92
C GLY A 165 -5.10 -24.67 -4.61
N ASP A 166 -4.78 -23.62 -3.84
CA ASP A 166 -5.69 -22.48 -3.71
C ASP A 166 -5.89 -21.80 -5.09
N ASP A 167 -7.14 -21.46 -5.38
CA ASP A 167 -7.51 -20.75 -6.61
C ASP A 167 -6.99 -19.30 -6.57
N LEU A 168 -6.09 -18.98 -7.50
CA LEU A 168 -5.51 -17.64 -7.65
C LEU A 168 -6.04 -16.87 -8.88
N THR A 169 -7.08 -17.38 -9.54
CA THR A 169 -7.77 -16.62 -10.61
C THR A 169 -8.41 -15.36 -10.04
N ASN A 170 -8.62 -14.35 -10.88
CA ASN A 170 -9.28 -13.11 -10.47
C ASN A 170 -10.76 -13.16 -10.85
N ASP A 171 -11.65 -12.94 -9.89
CA ASP A 171 -13.07 -12.66 -10.11
C ASP A 171 -13.30 -11.18 -9.75
N PRO A 172 -13.55 -10.29 -10.74
CA PRO A 172 -13.66 -8.84 -10.48
C PRO A 172 -14.81 -8.47 -9.55
N ASP A 173 -15.80 -9.34 -9.37
CA ASP A 173 -16.94 -9.11 -8.49
C ASP A 173 -16.64 -9.47 -7.02
N PHE A 174 -15.52 -10.15 -6.76
CA PHE A 174 -15.12 -10.59 -5.42
C PHE A 174 -13.69 -10.17 -5.04
N PRO A 175 -13.36 -8.86 -5.10
CA PRO A 175 -12.04 -8.40 -4.69
C PRO A 175 -11.83 -8.60 -3.19
N VAL A 176 -10.63 -9.01 -2.78
CA VAL A 176 -10.22 -9.10 -1.37
C VAL A 176 -9.14 -8.08 -1.02
N VAL A 177 -8.40 -7.62 -2.02
CA VAL A 177 -7.33 -6.63 -1.88
C VAL A 177 -7.36 -5.67 -3.06
N ALA A 178 -7.02 -4.40 -2.80
CA ALA A 178 -6.77 -3.40 -3.83
C ALA A 178 -5.39 -2.78 -3.61
N TRP A 179 -4.75 -2.32 -4.69
CA TRP A 179 -3.48 -1.58 -4.62
C TRP A 179 -3.37 -0.58 -5.76
N ALA A 180 -2.56 0.42 -5.54
CA ALA A 180 -2.31 1.44 -6.56
C ALA A 180 -0.85 1.89 -6.55
N MET A 181 -0.39 2.32 -7.72
CA MET A 181 0.85 3.06 -7.95
C MET A 181 0.48 4.41 -8.56
N ALA A 182 0.90 5.49 -7.91
CA ALA A 182 0.62 6.84 -8.37
C ALA A 182 1.92 7.65 -8.47
N GLN A 183 2.19 8.23 -9.64
CA GLN A 183 3.39 9.01 -9.87
C GLN A 183 3.12 10.50 -9.64
N ARG A 184 3.98 11.15 -8.86
CA ARG A 184 3.98 12.60 -8.73
C ARG A 184 4.49 13.25 -10.02
N GLY A 185 3.75 14.21 -10.56
CA GLY A 185 4.20 15.08 -11.66
C GLY A 185 5.34 16.00 -11.27
#